data_386abeba061e8f9c41364ac4a9c86c16
#
_entry.id   386abeba061e8f9c41364ac4a9c86c16
#
_cell.length_a   1.000
_cell.length_b   1.000
_cell.length_c   1.000
_cell.angle_alpha   90.00
_cell.angle_beta   90.00
_cell.angle_gamma   90.00
#
_symmetry.space_group_name_H-M   'P 1'
#
loop_
_entity.id
_entity.type
_entity.pdbx_description
1 polymer ?
#
loop_
_entity_poly.entity_id
_entity_poly.type
_entity_poly.pdbx_seq_one_letter_code
_entity_poly.pdbx_strand_id
1 'polypeptide(L)'
;MNWQEIAGNWVFLPRRPRGIIHFLGGAFVAAAPNITYRWLLESLGNSGYAIVATPFVNTLDHKSIARTVLNRFDNIIERLRWNHSLRQGYLPIYGLGHSMGCKLHLLIGSLYEVEREGNILISFNNYPIRRAIPFIEPLQIDTTFNLEFTPSPEETNELIFQDYAIRRNLLIRFQDDTIDQSLVLNPLLKKRFNDLIALRTLPGNHLTPLSQDVSWQTGEVFTPLDAIGQWLKQGLARDNSRLKDEILHWLNPVLPASR
;
A
#
# COMPACT_ATOMS: atom_id res chain seq x y z
N MET A 1 7.70 -17.08 13.17
CA MET A 1 6.93 -15.89 13.61
C MET A 1 5.54 -16.03 13.04
N ASN A 2 4.51 -15.60 13.76
CA ASN A 2 3.11 -15.75 13.30
C ASN A 2 2.44 -14.38 13.29
N TRP A 3 1.48 -14.21 12.41
CA TRP A 3 0.58 -13.08 12.39
C TRP A 3 -0.27 -13.06 13.68
N GLN A 4 -0.49 -11.87 14.20
CA GLN A 4 -1.36 -11.61 15.33
C GLN A 4 -2.34 -10.50 14.96
N GLU A 5 -3.61 -10.69 15.27
CA GLU A 5 -4.57 -9.60 15.17
C GLU A 5 -4.60 -8.81 16.47
N ILE A 6 -4.24 -7.53 16.39
CA ILE A 6 -4.19 -6.66 17.57
C ILE A 6 -4.87 -5.33 17.23
N ALA A 7 -5.92 -4.98 17.96
CA ALA A 7 -6.68 -3.74 17.77
C ALA A 7 -7.12 -3.50 16.32
N GLY A 8 -7.57 -4.56 15.62
CA GLY A 8 -8.02 -4.50 14.24
C GLY A 8 -6.91 -4.32 13.20
N ASN A 9 -5.65 -4.56 13.57
CA ASN A 9 -4.51 -4.61 12.67
C ASN A 9 -3.93 -6.03 12.65
N TRP A 10 -3.37 -6.44 11.52
CA TRP A 10 -2.53 -7.63 11.42
C TRP A 10 -1.09 -7.24 11.65
N VAL A 11 -0.49 -7.84 12.68
CA VAL A 11 0.87 -7.52 13.13
C VAL A 11 1.77 -8.74 12.96
N PHE A 12 2.92 -8.53 12.31
CA PHE A 12 4.00 -9.50 12.24
C PHE A 12 5.24 -8.88 12.88
N LEU A 13 5.66 -9.41 14.04
CA LEU A 13 6.65 -8.78 14.88
C LEU A 13 7.91 -9.64 15.02
N PRO A 14 9.06 -9.23 14.45
CA PRO A 14 10.33 -9.89 14.70
C PRO A 14 10.85 -9.56 16.10
N ARG A 15 11.72 -10.44 16.65
CA ARG A 15 12.27 -10.26 18.01
C ARG A 15 13.01 -8.94 18.22
N ARG A 16 13.65 -8.44 17.17
CA ARG A 16 14.45 -7.19 17.20
C ARG A 16 14.17 -6.41 15.92
N PRO A 17 13.06 -5.68 15.85
CA PRO A 17 12.75 -4.89 14.68
C PRO A 17 13.77 -3.77 14.49
N ARG A 18 14.16 -3.55 13.24
CA ARG A 18 15.02 -2.44 12.81
C ARG A 18 14.23 -1.23 12.30
N GLY A 19 12.94 -1.40 12.10
CA GLY A 19 12.01 -0.39 11.66
C GLY A 19 10.60 -0.96 11.61
N ILE A 20 9.62 -0.10 11.37
CA ILE A 20 8.20 -0.43 11.31
C ILE A 20 7.70 -0.10 9.91
N ILE A 21 6.95 -1.02 9.30
CA ILE A 21 6.26 -0.81 8.03
C ILE A 21 4.76 -0.78 8.30
N HIS A 22 4.13 0.36 8.06
CA HIS A 22 2.68 0.50 7.99
C HIS A 22 2.22 0.15 6.59
N PHE A 23 1.54 -0.98 6.42
CA PHE A 23 1.08 -1.47 5.13
C PHE A 23 -0.40 -1.19 4.89
N LEU A 24 -0.71 -0.66 3.69
CA LEU A 24 -2.06 -0.44 3.18
C LEU A 24 -2.20 -1.08 1.80
N GLY A 25 -3.15 -2.00 1.65
CA GLY A 25 -3.38 -2.76 0.41
C GLY A 25 -4.21 -2.02 -0.63
N GLY A 26 -4.47 -2.69 -1.75
CA GLY A 26 -5.38 -2.22 -2.81
C GLY A 26 -6.86 -2.33 -2.42
N ALA A 27 -7.71 -1.55 -3.07
CA ALA A 27 -9.13 -1.34 -2.74
C ALA A 27 -9.93 -2.60 -2.42
N PHE A 28 -9.80 -3.64 -3.25
CA PHE A 28 -10.64 -4.85 -3.15
C PHE A 28 -10.03 -5.96 -2.30
N VAL A 29 -8.75 -5.86 -1.95
CA VAL A 29 -7.98 -6.88 -1.22
C VAL A 29 -7.48 -6.36 0.14
N ALA A 30 -7.83 -5.13 0.49
CA ALA A 30 -7.39 -4.47 1.72
C ALA A 30 -8.01 -5.07 3.00
N ALA A 31 -9.10 -5.83 2.89
CA ALA A 31 -9.80 -6.39 4.06
C ALA A 31 -9.00 -7.50 4.77
N ALA A 32 -8.13 -8.24 4.05
CA ALA A 32 -7.34 -9.33 4.59
C ALA A 32 -5.87 -9.27 4.12
N PRO A 33 -5.13 -8.19 4.46
CA PRO A 33 -3.80 -7.96 3.91
C PRO A 33 -2.77 -9.02 4.31
N ASN A 34 -2.93 -9.66 5.47
CA ASN A 34 -2.10 -10.76 5.96
C ASN A 34 -2.24 -12.05 5.12
N ILE A 35 -3.29 -12.17 4.33
CA ILE A 35 -3.53 -13.27 3.39
C ILE A 35 -3.13 -12.82 1.99
N THR A 36 -3.70 -11.72 1.53
CA THR A 36 -3.57 -11.25 0.13
C THR A 36 -2.16 -10.81 -0.23
N TYR A 37 -1.37 -10.31 0.73
CA TYR A 37 0.02 -9.88 0.54
C TYR A 37 1.03 -10.70 1.37
N ARG A 38 0.61 -11.88 1.82
CA ARG A 38 1.35 -12.69 2.79
C ARG A 38 2.81 -12.82 2.46
N TRP A 39 3.12 -13.27 1.24
CA TRP A 39 4.50 -13.53 0.83
C TRP A 39 5.39 -12.29 0.96
N LEU A 40 4.94 -11.15 0.43
CA LEU A 40 5.69 -9.90 0.47
C LEU A 40 5.91 -9.43 1.92
N LEU A 41 4.84 -9.38 2.70
CA LEU A 41 4.88 -8.86 4.06
C LEU A 41 5.69 -9.75 5.00
N GLU A 42 5.56 -11.09 4.91
CA GLU A 42 6.38 -12.03 5.68
C GLU A 42 7.85 -11.96 5.27
N SER A 43 8.14 -11.77 3.99
CA SER A 43 9.52 -11.59 3.52
C SER A 43 10.18 -10.35 4.10
N LEU A 44 9.47 -9.23 4.16
CA LEU A 44 9.94 -7.99 4.81
C LEU A 44 10.05 -8.17 6.34
N GLY A 45 9.09 -8.86 6.95
CA GLY A 45 9.11 -9.19 8.37
C GLY A 45 10.29 -10.08 8.75
N ASN A 46 10.57 -11.12 7.97
CA ASN A 46 11.73 -12.01 8.14
C ASN A 46 13.06 -11.27 7.90
N SER A 47 13.04 -10.18 7.15
CA SER A 47 14.18 -9.27 6.96
C SER A 47 14.37 -8.28 8.11
N GLY A 48 13.55 -8.38 9.18
CA GLY A 48 13.73 -7.63 10.42
C GLY A 48 12.86 -6.38 10.56
N TYR A 49 11.81 -6.23 9.75
CA TYR A 49 10.85 -5.13 9.91
C TYR A 49 9.60 -5.60 10.66
N ALA A 50 9.14 -4.79 11.62
CA ALA A 50 7.80 -4.99 12.19
C ALA A 50 6.77 -4.56 11.14
N ILE A 51 5.83 -5.46 10.82
CA ILE A 51 4.76 -5.15 9.86
C ILE A 51 3.48 -4.87 10.63
N VAL A 52 2.87 -3.74 10.36
CA VAL A 52 1.51 -3.40 10.77
C VAL A 52 0.67 -3.24 9.52
N ALA A 53 -0.09 -4.24 9.18
CA ALA A 53 -1.00 -4.22 8.04
C ALA A 53 -2.40 -3.86 8.53
N THR A 54 -2.90 -2.69 8.13
CA THR A 54 -4.18 -2.16 8.56
C THR A 54 -5.25 -2.43 7.52
N PRO A 55 -6.23 -3.32 7.81
CA PRO A 55 -7.34 -3.57 6.91
C PRO A 55 -8.30 -2.38 6.84
N PHE A 56 -8.88 -2.18 5.67
CA PHE A 56 -9.94 -1.19 5.47
C PHE A 56 -10.95 -1.67 4.41
N VAL A 57 -12.12 -1.07 4.43
CA VAL A 57 -13.15 -1.22 3.40
C VAL A 57 -13.09 0.00 2.49
N ASN A 58 -13.07 -0.25 1.17
CA ASN A 58 -13.08 0.83 0.20
C ASN A 58 -14.46 1.47 0.14
N THR A 59 -14.53 2.77 0.43
CA THR A 59 -15.69 3.64 0.28
C THR A 59 -15.34 4.83 -0.59
N LEU A 60 -16.30 5.71 -0.88
CA LEU A 60 -16.04 6.92 -1.67
C LEU A 60 -15.24 7.97 -0.90
N ASP A 61 -15.28 7.96 0.43
CA ASP A 61 -14.57 8.91 1.27
C ASP A 61 -13.18 8.40 1.67
N HIS A 62 -12.22 8.61 0.77
CA HIS A 62 -10.81 8.23 0.98
C HIS A 62 -10.14 9.04 2.10
N LYS A 63 -10.62 10.27 2.36
CA LYS A 63 -10.11 11.09 3.48
C LYS A 63 -10.48 10.47 4.83
N SER A 64 -11.71 10.01 4.97
CA SER A 64 -12.16 9.29 6.17
C SER A 64 -11.42 7.97 6.35
N ILE A 65 -11.19 7.21 5.26
CA ILE A 65 -10.40 5.98 5.33
C ILE A 65 -8.97 6.29 5.79
N ALA A 66 -8.30 7.30 5.20
CA ALA A 66 -6.94 7.70 5.57
C ALA A 66 -6.83 8.02 7.06
N ARG A 67 -7.78 8.78 7.61
CA ARG A 67 -7.87 9.09 9.05
C ARG A 67 -8.04 7.84 9.91
N THR A 68 -8.95 6.96 9.49
CA THR A 68 -9.28 5.75 10.25
C THR A 68 -8.08 4.79 10.32
N VAL A 69 -7.39 4.55 9.19
CA VAL A 69 -6.23 3.65 9.18
C VAL A 69 -5.04 4.25 9.91
N LEU A 70 -4.87 5.58 9.87
CA LEU A 70 -3.84 6.26 10.68
C LEU A 70 -4.12 6.09 12.18
N ASN A 71 -5.33 6.40 12.64
CA ASN A 71 -5.69 6.26 14.05
C ASN A 71 -5.50 4.82 14.56
N ARG A 72 -5.86 3.81 13.74
CA ARG A 72 -5.63 2.40 14.09
C ARG A 72 -4.14 2.08 14.17
N PHE A 73 -3.34 2.62 13.26
CA PHE A 73 -1.89 2.45 13.29
C PHE A 73 -1.27 3.09 14.53
N ASP A 74 -1.64 4.31 14.88
CA ASP A 74 -1.09 5.01 16.04
C ASP A 74 -1.45 4.27 17.35
N ASN A 75 -2.71 3.87 17.49
CA ASN A 75 -3.17 3.08 18.64
C ASN A 75 -2.39 1.77 18.83
N ILE A 76 -2.09 1.05 17.73
CA ILE A 76 -1.31 -0.19 17.85
C ILE A 76 0.14 0.08 18.19
N ILE A 77 0.77 1.13 17.65
CA ILE A 77 2.14 1.50 17.97
C ILE A 77 2.27 1.86 19.45
N GLU A 78 1.35 2.67 19.97
CA GLU A 78 1.30 2.99 21.41
C GLU A 78 1.17 1.73 22.28
N ARG A 79 0.27 0.82 21.90
CA ARG A 79 0.07 -0.45 22.62
C ARG A 79 1.31 -1.34 22.59
N LEU A 80 1.99 -1.45 21.44
CA LEU A 80 3.21 -2.24 21.30
C LEU A 80 4.41 -1.64 22.06
N ARG A 81 4.43 -0.32 22.21
CA ARG A 81 5.41 0.38 23.05
C ARG A 81 5.12 0.17 24.54
N TRP A 82 3.85 0.32 24.94
CA TRP A 82 3.42 0.13 26.31
C TRP A 82 3.70 -1.27 26.88
N ASN A 83 3.44 -2.31 26.11
CA ASN A 83 3.67 -3.69 26.52
C ASN A 83 5.11 -4.18 26.27
N HIS A 84 6.03 -3.26 25.96
CA HIS A 84 7.46 -3.56 25.66
C HIS A 84 7.70 -4.53 24.50
N SER A 85 6.72 -4.78 23.64
CA SER A 85 6.88 -5.59 22.43
C SER A 85 7.76 -4.90 21.38
N LEU A 86 7.73 -3.55 21.36
CA LEU A 86 8.73 -2.74 20.65
C LEU A 86 9.75 -2.25 21.68
N ARG A 87 11.04 -2.32 21.34
CA ARG A 87 12.10 -1.82 22.21
C ARG A 87 11.94 -0.31 22.46
N GLN A 88 12.37 0.14 23.64
CA GLN A 88 12.57 1.55 23.90
C GLN A 88 13.65 2.09 22.96
N GLY A 89 13.36 3.22 22.32
CA GLY A 89 14.24 3.89 21.40
C GLY A 89 13.54 4.19 20.06
N TYR A 90 14.25 4.94 19.25
CA TYR A 90 13.74 5.33 17.93
C TYR A 90 13.71 4.13 16.98
N LEU A 91 12.57 3.88 16.38
CA LEU A 91 12.39 2.95 15.27
C LEU A 91 11.82 3.72 14.08
N PRO A 92 12.52 3.75 12.94
CA PRO A 92 12.02 4.43 11.75
C PRO A 92 10.72 3.79 11.28
N ILE A 93 9.76 4.63 10.90
CA ILE A 93 8.46 4.22 10.39
C ILE A 93 8.39 4.51 8.90
N TYR A 94 8.01 3.51 8.12
CA TYR A 94 7.81 3.61 6.68
C TYR A 94 6.36 3.30 6.31
N GLY A 95 5.80 4.06 5.37
CA GLY A 95 4.55 3.68 4.72
C GLY A 95 4.83 2.76 3.54
N LEU A 96 4.08 1.69 3.40
CA LEU A 96 4.10 0.81 2.24
C LEU A 96 2.68 0.68 1.70
N GLY A 97 2.43 1.22 0.52
CA GLY A 97 1.13 1.20 -0.14
C GLY A 97 1.16 0.42 -1.44
N HIS A 98 0.06 -0.26 -1.75
CA HIS A 98 -0.20 -0.80 -3.08
C HIS A 98 -1.50 -0.22 -3.62
N SER A 99 -1.48 0.24 -4.90
CA SER A 99 -2.68 0.74 -5.59
C SER A 99 -3.36 1.87 -4.78
N MET A 100 -4.60 1.70 -4.33
CA MET A 100 -5.30 2.63 -3.45
C MET A 100 -4.55 2.90 -2.14
N GLY A 101 -3.86 1.92 -1.58
CA GLY A 101 -3.03 2.11 -0.38
C GLY A 101 -1.95 3.18 -0.55
N CYS A 102 -1.45 3.38 -1.78
CA CYS A 102 -0.55 4.49 -2.10
C CYS A 102 -1.26 5.85 -1.93
N LYS A 103 -2.47 5.99 -2.49
CA LYS A 103 -3.28 7.21 -2.33
C LYS A 103 -3.52 7.51 -0.86
N LEU A 104 -3.85 6.50 -0.05
CA LEU A 104 -4.07 6.69 1.38
C LEU A 104 -2.81 7.16 2.11
N HIS A 105 -1.63 6.61 1.82
CA HIS A 105 -0.36 7.11 2.40
C HIS A 105 -0.03 8.54 1.96
N LEU A 106 -0.33 8.90 0.71
CA LEU A 106 -0.16 10.27 0.23
C LEU A 106 -1.13 11.22 0.95
N LEU A 107 -2.40 10.83 1.13
CA LEU A 107 -3.37 11.61 1.90
C LEU A 107 -2.97 11.74 3.38
N ILE A 108 -2.47 10.67 4.00
CA ILE A 108 -1.95 10.70 5.37
C ILE A 108 -0.83 11.74 5.48
N GLY A 109 0.15 11.70 4.59
CA GLY A 109 1.28 12.65 4.62
C GLY A 109 0.96 14.06 4.19
N SER A 110 -0.23 14.31 3.59
CA SER A 110 -0.72 15.65 3.21
C SER A 110 -1.64 16.27 4.23
N LEU A 111 -2.42 15.48 4.95
CA LEU A 111 -3.51 15.96 5.80
C LEU A 111 -3.18 15.92 7.30
N TYR A 112 -2.17 15.14 7.68
CA TYR A 112 -1.85 14.91 9.09
C TYR A 112 -0.35 15.08 9.35
N GLU A 113 -0.02 15.58 10.54
CA GLU A 113 1.37 15.59 11.02
C GLU A 113 1.76 14.16 11.43
N VAL A 114 2.62 13.54 10.64
CA VAL A 114 3.10 12.18 10.88
C VAL A 114 4.61 12.09 10.72
N GLU A 115 5.24 11.37 11.63
CA GLU A 115 6.67 11.06 11.52
C GLU A 115 6.85 9.80 10.68
N ARG A 116 7.41 9.99 9.47
CA ARG A 116 7.73 8.91 8.53
C ARG A 116 9.11 9.14 7.93
N GLU A 117 9.94 8.10 7.92
CA GLU A 117 11.23 8.12 7.23
C GLU A 117 11.08 8.11 5.72
N GLY A 118 9.96 7.60 5.24
CA GLY A 118 9.61 7.61 3.84
C GLY A 118 8.42 6.73 3.51
N ASN A 119 7.99 6.82 2.26
CA ASN A 119 6.92 5.98 1.72
C ASN A 119 7.40 5.17 0.52
N ILE A 120 6.90 3.94 0.41
CA ILE A 120 7.06 3.03 -0.73
C ILE A 120 5.69 2.87 -1.37
N LEU A 121 5.58 3.30 -2.61
CA LEU A 121 4.32 3.43 -3.35
C LEU A 121 4.37 2.49 -4.55
N ILE A 122 3.65 1.38 -4.48
CA ILE A 122 3.64 0.32 -5.50
C ILE A 122 2.38 0.46 -6.35
N SER A 123 2.53 0.60 -7.66
CA SER A 123 1.40 0.67 -8.62
C SER A 123 0.37 1.74 -8.22
N PHE A 124 0.84 2.96 -7.99
CA PHE A 124 -0.04 4.07 -7.61
C PHE A 124 -1.11 4.31 -8.66
N ASN A 125 -2.36 4.44 -8.23
CA ASN A 125 -3.41 4.96 -9.07
C ASN A 125 -4.31 5.96 -8.32
N ASN A 126 -4.88 6.90 -9.08
CA ASN A 126 -5.75 7.96 -8.61
C ASN A 126 -6.78 8.29 -9.70
N TYR A 127 -7.48 7.28 -10.20
CA TYR A 127 -8.50 7.45 -11.23
C TYR A 127 -9.83 7.93 -10.65
N PRO A 128 -10.62 8.66 -11.46
CA PRO A 128 -12.03 8.92 -11.16
C PRO A 128 -12.80 7.60 -11.00
N ILE A 129 -13.87 7.62 -10.23
CA ILE A 129 -14.67 6.42 -9.92
C ILE A 129 -15.05 5.62 -11.16
N ARG A 130 -15.38 6.29 -12.27
CA ARG A 130 -15.78 5.67 -13.54
C ARG A 130 -14.65 4.84 -14.19
N ARG A 131 -13.39 5.09 -13.84
CA ARG A 131 -12.20 4.38 -14.36
C ARG A 131 -11.52 3.51 -13.31
N ALA A 132 -11.84 3.73 -12.02
CA ALA A 132 -11.18 3.03 -10.92
C ALA A 132 -11.63 1.57 -10.79
N ILE A 133 -12.76 1.21 -11.41
CA ILE A 133 -13.37 -0.10 -11.31
C ILE A 133 -13.57 -0.67 -12.72
N PRO A 134 -12.56 -1.39 -13.26
CA PRO A 134 -12.62 -1.92 -14.63
C PRO A 134 -13.73 -2.94 -14.89
N PHE A 135 -14.52 -3.31 -13.86
CA PHE A 135 -15.56 -4.34 -13.94
C PHE A 135 -16.95 -3.85 -13.55
N ILE A 136 -17.18 -2.54 -13.41
CA ILE A 136 -18.51 -1.98 -13.09
C ILE A 136 -19.35 -1.68 -14.34
N GLU A 137 -18.88 -1.95 -15.54
CA GLU A 137 -19.71 -1.76 -16.75
C GLU A 137 -21.07 -2.50 -16.73
N PRO A 138 -21.30 -3.64 -16.00
CA PRO A 138 -22.63 -4.23 -15.92
C PRO A 138 -23.52 -3.64 -14.83
N LEU A 139 -22.98 -2.94 -13.83
CA LEU A 139 -23.81 -2.24 -12.87
C LEU A 139 -24.21 -0.90 -13.51
N GLN A 140 -25.44 -0.82 -13.99
CA GLN A 140 -26.11 0.43 -14.39
C GLN A 140 -26.08 1.39 -13.19
N ILE A 141 -24.92 2.02 -12.94
CA ILE A 141 -24.87 3.18 -12.06
C ILE A 141 -25.60 4.25 -12.84
N ASP A 142 -26.78 4.58 -12.36
CA ASP A 142 -27.60 5.64 -12.92
C ASP A 142 -26.74 6.90 -13.07
N THR A 143 -26.46 7.28 -14.33
CA THR A 143 -25.52 8.33 -14.70
C THR A 143 -25.96 9.73 -14.26
N THR A 144 -27.10 9.83 -13.59
CA THR A 144 -27.67 11.07 -13.02
C THR A 144 -26.98 11.52 -11.74
N PHE A 145 -26.26 10.65 -11.04
CA PHE A 145 -25.46 11.03 -9.86
C PHE A 145 -24.00 11.18 -10.23
N ASN A 146 -23.45 12.39 -10.10
CA ASN A 146 -22.00 12.65 -10.16
C ASN A 146 -21.30 12.11 -8.92
N LEU A 147 -21.26 10.77 -8.78
CA LEU A 147 -20.48 10.11 -7.72
C LEU A 147 -18.99 10.27 -8.03
N GLU A 148 -18.24 10.81 -7.09
CA GLU A 148 -16.79 10.92 -7.16
C GLU A 148 -16.16 10.59 -5.79
N PHE A 149 -14.90 10.23 -5.80
CA PHE A 149 -14.15 10.04 -4.57
C PHE A 149 -13.91 11.36 -3.86
N THR A 150 -13.83 11.32 -2.55
CA THR A 150 -13.47 12.46 -1.71
C THR A 150 -12.14 12.16 -1.00
N PRO A 151 -11.04 12.88 -1.34
CA PRO A 151 -10.94 13.88 -2.41
C PRO A 151 -10.96 13.26 -3.81
N SER A 152 -11.38 14.06 -4.80
CA SER A 152 -11.29 13.70 -6.22
C SER A 152 -9.84 13.47 -6.66
N PRO A 153 -9.58 12.92 -7.86
CA PRO A 153 -8.22 12.81 -8.38
C PRO A 153 -7.48 14.14 -8.46
N GLU A 154 -8.15 15.19 -8.89
CA GLU A 154 -7.60 16.54 -9.03
C GLU A 154 -7.28 17.13 -7.66
N GLU A 155 -8.22 17.11 -6.72
CA GLU A 155 -8.01 17.57 -5.34
C GLU A 155 -6.91 16.78 -4.63
N THR A 156 -6.82 15.47 -4.89
CA THR A 156 -5.74 14.62 -4.36
C THR A 156 -4.37 15.10 -4.84
N ASN A 157 -4.24 15.38 -6.15
CA ASN A 157 -2.99 15.88 -6.72
C ASN A 157 -2.62 17.26 -6.17
N GLU A 158 -3.61 18.12 -5.95
CA GLU A 158 -3.41 19.43 -5.36
C GLU A 158 -2.93 19.33 -3.91
N LEU A 159 -3.57 18.51 -3.07
CA LEU A 159 -3.14 18.23 -1.71
C LEU A 159 -1.70 17.69 -1.66
N ILE A 160 -1.35 16.76 -2.55
CA ILE A 160 0.02 16.24 -2.63
C ILE A 160 1.00 17.36 -2.99
N PHE A 161 0.64 18.20 -3.95
CA PHE A 161 1.52 19.28 -4.40
C PHE A 161 1.71 20.36 -3.32
N GLN A 162 0.67 20.71 -2.58
CA GLN A 162 0.72 21.77 -1.59
C GLN A 162 1.25 21.31 -0.23
N ASP A 163 0.76 20.18 0.29
CA ASP A 163 0.85 19.86 1.70
C ASP A 163 1.64 18.58 2.02
N TYR A 164 1.90 17.70 1.02
CA TYR A 164 2.57 16.43 1.30
C TYR A 164 3.94 16.64 1.92
N ALA A 165 4.16 16.09 3.13
CA ALA A 165 5.34 16.36 3.95
C ALA A 165 6.38 15.23 3.96
N ILE A 166 6.06 14.03 3.48
CA ILE A 166 6.99 12.90 3.53
C ILE A 166 8.01 13.02 2.40
N ARG A 167 9.25 13.32 2.77
CA ARG A 167 10.28 13.73 1.80
C ARG A 167 10.83 12.60 0.96
N ARG A 168 11.09 11.44 1.55
CA ARG A 168 11.74 10.31 0.89
C ARG A 168 10.72 9.33 0.35
N ASN A 169 10.69 9.10 -0.97
CA ASN A 169 9.71 8.21 -1.59
C ASN A 169 10.34 7.28 -2.62
N LEU A 170 9.91 6.01 -2.60
CA LEU A 170 10.17 5.03 -3.64
C LEU A 170 8.87 4.74 -4.38
N LEU A 171 8.83 5.05 -5.67
CA LEU A 171 7.74 4.66 -6.56
C LEU A 171 8.16 3.41 -7.31
N ILE A 172 7.34 2.36 -7.24
CA ILE A 172 7.53 1.12 -7.99
C ILE A 172 6.35 0.94 -8.92
N ARG A 173 6.64 0.81 -10.22
CA ARG A 173 5.68 0.45 -11.25
C ARG A 173 6.07 -0.86 -11.92
N PHE A 174 5.10 -1.54 -12.52
CA PHE A 174 5.37 -2.73 -13.32
C PHE A 174 5.20 -2.46 -14.81
N GLN A 175 5.95 -3.19 -15.63
CA GLN A 175 5.98 -3.00 -17.08
C GLN A 175 4.61 -3.19 -17.74
N ASP A 176 3.86 -4.21 -17.29
CA ASP A 176 2.57 -4.60 -17.83
C ASP A 176 1.39 -4.08 -16.99
N ASP A 177 1.63 -3.08 -16.13
CA ASP A 177 0.58 -2.42 -15.34
C ASP A 177 -0.02 -1.25 -16.11
N THR A 178 -1.21 -1.48 -16.67
CA THR A 178 -1.91 -0.49 -17.51
C THR A 178 -2.68 0.57 -16.71
N ILE A 179 -2.81 0.39 -15.40
CA ILE A 179 -3.54 1.32 -14.53
C ILE A 179 -2.63 2.08 -13.56
N ASP A 180 -1.33 1.90 -13.68
CA ASP A 180 -0.33 2.62 -12.87
C ASP A 180 -0.21 4.09 -13.32
N GLN A 181 -0.22 5.01 -12.36
CA GLN A 181 -0.03 6.44 -12.56
C GLN A 181 1.24 6.98 -11.88
N SER A 182 2.19 6.13 -11.53
CA SER A 182 3.45 6.55 -10.90
C SER A 182 4.25 7.52 -11.77
N LEU A 183 4.12 7.42 -13.12
CA LEU A 183 4.74 8.39 -14.04
C LEU A 183 4.14 9.79 -13.94
N VAL A 184 2.87 9.91 -13.55
CA VAL A 184 2.21 11.20 -13.29
C VAL A 184 2.60 11.74 -11.91
N LEU A 185 2.66 10.87 -10.91
CA LEU A 185 3.01 11.23 -9.53
C LEU A 185 4.49 11.66 -9.39
N ASN A 186 5.40 10.99 -10.09
CA ASN A 186 6.85 11.21 -9.96
C ASN A 186 7.28 12.69 -10.17
N PRO A 187 6.91 13.38 -11.25
CA PRO A 187 7.27 14.79 -11.41
C PRO A 187 6.65 15.70 -10.36
N LEU A 188 5.46 15.35 -9.85
CA LEU A 188 4.78 16.10 -8.82
C LEU A 188 5.54 16.04 -7.49
N LEU A 189 5.98 14.86 -7.08
CA LEU A 189 6.83 14.69 -5.89
C LEU A 189 8.23 15.27 -6.07
N LYS A 190 8.83 15.16 -7.25
CA LYS A 190 10.16 15.73 -7.54
C LYS A 190 10.19 17.25 -7.44
N LYS A 191 9.11 17.94 -7.82
CA LYS A 191 9.01 19.39 -7.63
C LYS A 191 9.12 19.80 -6.16
N ARG A 192 8.70 18.92 -5.23
CA ARG A 192 8.78 19.20 -3.79
C ARG A 192 10.09 18.73 -3.17
N PHE A 193 10.61 17.57 -3.56
CA PHE A 193 11.67 16.87 -2.82
C PHE A 193 12.85 16.44 -3.68
N ASN A 194 12.90 16.84 -4.94
CA ASN A 194 14.01 16.64 -5.87
C ASN A 194 14.61 15.21 -5.82
N ASP A 195 15.85 15.07 -5.33
CA ASP A 195 16.63 13.84 -5.35
C ASP A 195 16.17 12.77 -4.34
N LEU A 196 15.18 13.08 -3.51
CA LEU A 196 14.64 12.14 -2.51
C LEU A 196 13.54 11.22 -3.09
N ILE A 197 13.27 11.34 -4.40
CA ILE A 197 12.27 10.55 -5.09
C ILE A 197 12.94 9.57 -6.04
N ALA A 198 12.79 8.28 -5.75
CA ALA A 198 13.24 7.20 -6.63
C ALA A 198 12.05 6.61 -7.39
N LEU A 199 12.22 6.35 -8.68
CA LEU A 199 11.27 5.62 -9.52
C LEU A 199 11.93 4.37 -10.06
N ARG A 200 11.27 3.21 -9.91
CA ARG A 200 11.72 1.91 -10.40
C ARG A 200 10.64 1.28 -11.26
N THR A 201 11.05 0.69 -12.37
CA THR A 201 10.18 -0.12 -13.23
C THR A 201 10.64 -1.56 -13.17
N LEU A 202 9.76 -2.46 -12.72
CA LEU A 202 10.02 -3.89 -12.56
C LEU A 202 9.19 -4.71 -13.56
N PRO A 203 9.62 -5.91 -13.93
CA PRO A 203 8.78 -6.85 -14.66
C PRO A 203 7.54 -7.22 -13.82
N GLY A 204 6.40 -7.37 -14.48
CA GLY A 204 5.16 -7.76 -13.82
C GLY A 204 3.98 -6.86 -14.17
N ASN A 205 2.89 -7.01 -13.42
CA ASN A 205 1.66 -6.24 -13.60
C ASN A 205 1.10 -5.75 -12.26
N HIS A 206 -0.08 -5.13 -12.29
CA HIS A 206 -0.75 -4.57 -11.11
C HIS A 206 -0.91 -5.56 -9.95
N LEU A 207 -1.07 -6.85 -10.22
CA LEU A 207 -1.29 -7.88 -9.21
C LEU A 207 0.00 -8.56 -8.72
N THR A 208 1.16 -8.17 -9.24
CA THR A 208 2.46 -8.75 -8.84
C THR A 208 2.70 -8.75 -7.33
N PRO A 209 2.30 -7.73 -6.53
CA PRO A 209 2.50 -7.74 -5.08
C PRO A 209 1.64 -8.75 -4.32
N LEU A 210 0.59 -9.31 -4.95
CA LEU A 210 -0.33 -10.23 -4.28
C LEU A 210 0.27 -11.63 -4.15
N SER A 211 -0.11 -12.33 -3.08
CA SER A 211 0.28 -13.72 -2.84
C SER A 211 -0.43 -14.65 -3.80
N GLN A 212 0.32 -15.56 -4.42
CA GLN A 212 -0.20 -16.49 -5.43
C GLN A 212 -0.85 -17.73 -4.81
N ASP A 213 -0.60 -18.01 -3.53
CA ASP A 213 -1.09 -19.18 -2.81
C ASP A 213 -2.54 -19.04 -2.32
N VAL A 214 -3.18 -17.92 -2.61
CA VAL A 214 -4.56 -17.69 -2.20
C VAL A 214 -5.49 -18.42 -3.14
N SER A 215 -6.04 -19.56 -2.70
CA SER A 215 -7.12 -20.24 -3.39
C SER A 215 -8.43 -19.46 -3.19
N TRP A 216 -8.78 -18.65 -4.18
CA TRP A 216 -10.06 -17.98 -4.20
C TRP A 216 -11.15 -18.99 -4.58
N GLN A 217 -12.04 -19.28 -3.64
CA GLN A 217 -13.27 -20.02 -3.94
C GLN A 217 -14.33 -19.00 -4.36
N THR A 218 -14.85 -19.15 -5.57
CA THR A 218 -15.99 -18.36 -6.03
C THR A 218 -17.21 -18.71 -5.20
N GLY A 219 -17.82 -17.71 -4.57
CA GLY A 219 -19.13 -17.86 -3.92
C GLY A 219 -20.27 -17.97 -4.93
N GLU A 220 -21.51 -18.22 -4.46
CA GLU A 220 -22.71 -18.28 -5.30
C GLU A 220 -23.05 -16.94 -5.98
N VAL A 221 -22.50 -15.82 -5.48
CA VAL A 221 -22.65 -14.47 -6.06
C VAL A 221 -21.30 -13.97 -6.51
N PHE A 222 -21.18 -13.60 -7.79
CA PHE A 222 -19.97 -13.04 -8.36
C PHE A 222 -19.63 -11.70 -7.68
N THR A 223 -18.46 -11.61 -7.05
CA THR A 223 -17.99 -10.42 -6.36
C THR A 223 -16.77 -9.83 -7.09
N PRO A 224 -16.41 -8.56 -6.86
CA PRO A 224 -15.14 -8.00 -7.34
C PRO A 224 -13.91 -8.82 -6.93
N LEU A 225 -13.98 -9.55 -5.81
CA LEU A 225 -12.95 -10.49 -5.37
C LEU A 225 -12.83 -11.70 -6.29
N ASP A 226 -13.93 -12.18 -6.86
CA ASP A 226 -13.94 -13.30 -7.81
C ASP A 226 -13.30 -12.93 -9.14
N ALA A 227 -13.47 -11.67 -9.58
CA ALA A 227 -12.78 -11.13 -10.75
C ALA A 227 -11.26 -11.11 -10.53
N ILE A 228 -10.81 -10.69 -9.35
CA ILE A 228 -9.40 -10.73 -8.95
C ILE A 228 -8.89 -12.18 -8.90
N GLY A 229 -9.69 -13.09 -8.34
CA GLY A 229 -9.36 -14.53 -8.29
C GLY A 229 -9.18 -15.16 -9.69
N GLN A 230 -10.04 -14.78 -10.65
CA GLN A 230 -9.87 -15.20 -12.05
C GLN A 230 -8.62 -14.61 -12.70
N TRP A 231 -8.30 -13.37 -12.41
CA TRP A 231 -7.11 -12.69 -12.88
C TRP A 231 -5.83 -13.31 -12.31
N LEU A 232 -5.82 -13.66 -11.03
CA LEU A 232 -4.72 -14.37 -10.37
C LEU A 232 -4.48 -15.75 -10.98
N LYS A 233 -5.53 -16.48 -11.37
CA LYS A 233 -5.39 -17.78 -12.05
C LYS A 233 -4.78 -17.68 -13.45
N GLN A 234 -4.93 -16.55 -14.13
CA GLN A 234 -4.34 -16.29 -15.45
C GLN A 234 -2.90 -15.77 -15.36
N GLY A 235 -2.46 -15.31 -14.19
CA GLY A 235 -1.11 -14.82 -13.95
C GLY A 235 -0.15 -15.97 -13.66
N LEU A 236 0.74 -16.29 -14.61
CA LEU A 236 1.87 -17.19 -14.41
C LEU A 236 2.64 -16.83 -13.13
N ALA A 237 3.14 -17.85 -12.43
CA ALA A 237 3.99 -17.71 -11.24
C ALA A 237 5.06 -16.63 -11.48
N ARG A 238 4.94 -15.49 -10.79
CA ARG A 238 5.82 -14.34 -10.99
C ARG A 238 6.78 -14.23 -9.83
N ASP A 239 8.01 -13.97 -10.18
CA ASP A 239 9.07 -13.79 -9.21
C ASP A 239 8.90 -12.44 -8.47
N ASN A 240 8.30 -12.49 -7.28
CA ASN A 240 8.18 -11.34 -6.38
C ASN A 240 9.52 -11.00 -5.69
N SER A 241 10.57 -11.78 -5.91
CA SER A 241 11.87 -11.57 -5.28
C SER A 241 12.45 -10.20 -5.65
N ARG A 242 12.32 -9.81 -6.92
CA ARG A 242 12.81 -8.50 -7.38
C ARG A 242 12.12 -7.34 -6.68
N LEU A 243 10.80 -7.44 -6.47
CA LEU A 243 10.05 -6.43 -5.72
C LEU A 243 10.56 -6.32 -4.28
N LYS A 244 10.69 -7.44 -3.60
CA LYS A 244 11.22 -7.52 -2.23
C LYS A 244 12.63 -6.92 -2.16
N ASP A 245 13.51 -7.32 -3.08
CA ASP A 245 14.91 -6.91 -3.08
C ASP A 245 15.05 -5.39 -3.31
N GLU A 246 14.26 -4.81 -4.22
CA GLU A 246 14.23 -3.37 -4.45
C GLU A 246 13.74 -2.60 -3.21
N ILE A 247 12.70 -3.09 -2.55
CA ILE A 247 12.20 -2.50 -1.30
C ILE A 247 13.28 -2.55 -0.22
N LEU A 248 13.91 -3.72 0.00
CA LEU A 248 14.94 -3.89 1.03
C LEU A 248 16.19 -3.06 0.74
N HIS A 249 16.59 -2.95 -0.52
CA HIS A 249 17.70 -2.08 -0.92
C HIS A 249 17.40 -0.61 -0.61
N TRP A 250 16.19 -0.15 -0.90
CA TRP A 250 15.81 1.22 -0.61
C TRP A 250 15.69 1.50 0.90
N LEU A 251 15.16 0.54 1.67
CA LEU A 251 15.09 0.64 3.14
C LEU A 251 16.47 0.64 3.80
N ASN A 252 17.45 -0.06 3.22
CA ASN A 252 18.83 -0.20 3.70
C ASN A 252 19.84 0.03 2.57
N PRO A 253 20.10 1.26 2.16
CA PRO A 253 20.98 1.54 1.02
C PRO A 253 22.45 1.14 1.23
N VAL A 254 22.84 0.74 2.45
CA VAL A 254 24.22 0.33 2.79
C VAL A 254 24.42 -1.19 2.63
N LEU A 255 23.37 -1.97 2.43
CA LEU A 255 23.52 -3.40 2.14
C LEU A 255 23.96 -3.59 0.68
N PRO A 256 25.07 -4.29 0.40
CA PRO A 256 25.40 -4.64 -0.97
C PRO A 256 24.26 -5.46 -1.59
N ALA A 257 23.95 -5.18 -2.85
CA ALA A 257 22.99 -5.97 -3.60
C ALA A 257 23.39 -7.44 -3.50
N SER A 258 22.52 -8.32 -3.02
CA SER A 258 22.73 -9.75 -3.07
C SER A 258 22.88 -10.14 -4.55
N ARG A 259 24.08 -10.64 -4.91
CA ARG A 259 24.40 -11.16 -6.25
C ARG A 259 23.62 -12.42 -6.56
#